data_ae216a19fffa3ecc02780bd1a2dd4390
#
_entry.id   ae216a19fffa3ecc02780bd1a2dd4390
#
_cell.length_a   1.000
_cell.length_b   1.000
_cell.length_c   1.000
_cell.angle_alpha   90.00
_cell.angle_beta   90.00
_cell.angle_gamma   90.00
#
_symmetry.space_group_name_H-M   'P 1'
#
loop_
_entity.id
_entity.type
_entity.pdbx_description
1 polymer ?
#
loop_
_entity_poly.entity_id
_entity_poly.type
_entity_poly.pdbx_seq_one_letter_code
_entity_poly.pdbx_strand_id
1 'polypeptide(L)'
;MSTLRLLTAEGTATDTVLHEGGSYSRPSAALRSRVAYAAAHVVPKAYADNTPGQPADIDWDATLAFRRNVYSWGLGVADAMDTAQRNMGLDAAATRELIARSAEVAREEGGSVVVGVNTDHIAETHISLDQVIAAYTEQLHFTEDQGAGPVLMASRHLSRVATGAADYRRVYREVLSRATVPVVLHWLGTAFDPELAGYFGADDWETASEVLLQVIEENPGKVAGVKMSLLNAESEISVRGRLPEGVRMFTGDDFNYVSLIAATPDNSPSAPDAAERTASSGEQAVHSTTSRALGGEGEGVGAYSDALLGAFAAITPVASAAIQALDAGDPEAYLRILGPTEGLSRQVFAAPTFYYKTGVAFLSWLNGHQPAFQMVGGLHSARSLPHLSRIVELANASLALEQPDLARERWHGMLRLNGVDA
;
A
#
# COMPACT_ATOMS: atom_id res chain seq x y z
N MET A 1 -7.38 -3.00 -35.82
CA MET A 1 -7.28 -2.85 -34.35
C MET A 1 -6.59 -4.11 -33.82
N SER A 2 -5.62 -3.96 -32.95
CA SER A 2 -4.94 -5.09 -32.33
C SER A 2 -5.91 -5.82 -31.38
N THR A 3 -5.82 -7.14 -31.33
CA THR A 3 -6.65 -7.98 -30.47
C THR A 3 -5.86 -8.50 -29.27
N LEU A 4 -6.55 -8.67 -28.16
CA LEU A 4 -6.06 -9.24 -26.93
C LEU A 4 -6.79 -10.56 -26.68
N ARG A 5 -6.06 -11.68 -26.68
CA ARG A 5 -6.59 -13.00 -26.40
C ARG A 5 -6.82 -13.17 -24.91
N LEU A 6 -7.99 -13.60 -24.52
CA LEU A 6 -8.36 -13.83 -23.12
C LEU A 6 -8.74 -15.29 -22.91
N LEU A 7 -8.60 -15.78 -21.68
CA LEU A 7 -9.00 -17.12 -21.27
C LEU A 7 -10.12 -17.01 -20.23
N THR A 8 -11.27 -17.60 -20.51
CA THR A 8 -12.40 -17.63 -19.56
C THR A 8 -12.17 -18.63 -18.43
N ALA A 9 -13.01 -18.57 -17.40
CA ALA A 9 -12.97 -19.51 -16.28
C ALA A 9 -13.21 -20.96 -16.71
N GLU A 10 -13.97 -21.17 -17.81
CA GLU A 10 -14.26 -22.48 -18.41
C GLU A 10 -13.12 -22.98 -19.32
N GLY A 11 -12.03 -22.23 -19.45
CA GLY A 11 -10.89 -22.58 -20.29
C GLY A 11 -11.08 -22.27 -21.78
N THR A 12 -12.10 -21.49 -22.13
CA THR A 12 -12.34 -21.07 -23.52
C THR A 12 -11.59 -19.80 -23.84
N ALA A 13 -10.89 -19.76 -24.97
CA ALA A 13 -10.20 -18.54 -25.42
C ALA A 13 -11.16 -17.63 -26.20
N THR A 14 -11.13 -16.34 -25.91
CA THR A 14 -11.91 -15.29 -26.57
C THR A 14 -11.01 -14.13 -26.94
N ASP A 15 -11.42 -13.29 -27.89
CA ASP A 15 -10.67 -12.10 -28.29
C ASP A 15 -11.45 -10.83 -27.94
N THR A 16 -10.73 -9.82 -27.46
CA THR A 16 -11.24 -8.47 -27.23
C THR A 16 -10.37 -7.43 -27.93
N VAL A 17 -10.85 -6.22 -28.08
CA VAL A 17 -10.07 -5.11 -28.65
C VAL A 17 -9.03 -4.66 -27.61
N LEU A 18 -7.79 -4.55 -28.05
CA LEU A 18 -6.75 -3.91 -27.25
C LEU A 18 -6.94 -2.39 -27.31
N HIS A 19 -7.14 -1.76 -26.15
CA HIS A 19 -7.25 -0.30 -26.05
C HIS A 19 -5.86 0.32 -26.07
N GLU A 20 -5.77 1.56 -26.52
CA GLU A 20 -4.58 2.38 -26.31
C GLU A 20 -4.43 2.65 -24.80
N GLY A 21 -3.18 2.76 -24.33
CA GLY A 21 -2.89 3.09 -22.94
C GLY A 21 -3.43 4.47 -22.57
N GLY A 22 -3.69 4.67 -21.29
CA GLY A 22 -4.12 5.98 -20.79
C GLY A 22 -3.05 7.05 -21.02
N SER A 23 -3.46 8.20 -21.55
CA SER A 23 -2.56 9.35 -21.76
C SER A 23 -2.45 10.17 -20.48
N TYR A 24 -1.70 9.63 -19.50
CA TYR A 24 -1.46 10.30 -18.22
C TYR A 24 -0.13 11.06 -18.25
N SER A 25 -0.07 12.20 -17.55
CA SER A 25 1.13 13.01 -17.42
C SER A 25 1.65 13.00 -15.99
N ARG A 26 2.97 13.00 -15.83
CA ARG A 26 3.57 13.19 -14.51
C ARG A 26 3.20 14.57 -13.97
N PRO A 27 2.99 14.69 -12.64
CA PRO A 27 2.65 15.96 -12.05
C PRO A 27 3.80 16.96 -12.18
N SER A 28 3.48 18.21 -12.50
CA SER A 28 4.46 19.31 -12.59
C SER A 28 4.79 19.93 -11.23
N ALA A 29 4.04 19.60 -10.20
CA ALA A 29 4.22 20.03 -8.80
C ALA A 29 3.83 18.89 -7.86
N ALA A 30 4.21 19.00 -6.59
CA ALA A 30 3.81 18.02 -5.58
C ALA A 30 2.29 17.92 -5.46
N LEU A 31 1.77 16.71 -5.32
CA LEU A 31 0.36 16.45 -5.04
C LEU A 31 0.00 17.00 -3.65
N ARG A 32 -1.18 17.59 -3.51
CA ARG A 32 -1.57 18.35 -2.31
C ARG A 32 -2.88 17.91 -1.69
N SER A 33 -3.85 17.51 -2.49
CA SER A 33 -5.20 17.17 -2.02
C SER A 33 -5.24 15.89 -1.18
N ARG A 34 -4.28 14.99 -1.41
CA ARG A 34 -4.16 13.71 -0.69
C ARG A 34 -2.70 13.34 -0.48
N VAL A 35 -2.41 12.76 0.69
CA VAL A 35 -1.17 12.01 0.90
C VAL A 35 -1.38 10.59 0.36
N ALA A 36 -0.60 10.18 -0.62
CA ALA A 36 -0.81 8.90 -1.28
C ALA A 36 0.48 8.10 -1.36
N TYR A 37 0.44 6.89 -0.83
CA TYR A 37 1.51 5.91 -0.88
C TYR A 37 1.10 4.70 -1.72
N ALA A 38 1.98 4.28 -2.63
CA ALA A 38 1.90 3.01 -3.32
C ALA A 38 2.68 1.95 -2.52
N ALA A 39 2.03 0.87 -2.11
CA ALA A 39 2.71 -0.21 -1.41
C ALA A 39 3.47 -1.09 -2.43
N ALA A 40 4.80 -0.96 -2.45
CA ALA A 40 5.65 -1.52 -3.48
C ALA A 40 6.00 -3.00 -3.21
N HIS A 41 5.98 -3.80 -4.27
CA HIS A 41 6.46 -5.19 -4.25
C HIS A 41 7.98 -5.27 -4.41
N VAL A 42 8.55 -6.47 -4.27
CA VAL A 42 9.94 -6.80 -4.56
C VAL A 42 10.04 -7.61 -5.84
N VAL A 43 11.13 -7.45 -6.57
CA VAL A 43 11.42 -8.19 -7.79
C VAL A 43 12.60 -9.13 -7.53
N PRO A 44 12.42 -10.46 -7.56
CA PRO A 44 13.55 -11.38 -7.51
C PRO A 44 14.26 -11.43 -8.85
N LYS A 45 15.54 -11.84 -8.86
CA LYS A 45 16.25 -12.09 -10.11
C LYS A 45 15.55 -13.15 -10.94
N ALA A 46 15.46 -12.94 -12.24
CA ALA A 46 14.76 -13.83 -13.17
C ALA A 46 15.32 -15.26 -13.20
N TYR A 47 16.59 -15.42 -12.86
CA TYR A 47 17.30 -16.69 -12.84
C TYR A 47 17.60 -17.23 -11.42
N ALA A 48 17.03 -16.60 -10.41
CA ALA A 48 17.18 -17.04 -9.03
C ALA A 48 16.43 -18.35 -8.76
N ASP A 49 16.93 -19.12 -7.83
CA ASP A 49 16.19 -20.24 -7.27
C ASP A 49 15.14 -19.72 -6.28
N ASN A 50 13.91 -19.59 -6.76
CA ASN A 50 12.78 -19.08 -5.96
C ASN A 50 12.06 -20.22 -5.20
N THR A 51 12.79 -21.19 -4.68
CA THR A 51 12.22 -22.27 -3.86
C THR A 51 11.63 -21.71 -2.56
N PRO A 52 10.40 -22.11 -2.17
CA PRO A 52 9.82 -21.70 -0.89
C PRO A 52 10.74 -22.01 0.30
N GLY A 53 10.92 -21.03 1.18
CA GLY A 53 11.75 -21.15 2.38
C GLY A 53 13.26 -20.92 2.18
N GLN A 54 13.71 -20.70 0.95
CA GLN A 54 15.09 -20.27 0.70
C GLN A 54 15.21 -18.73 0.85
N PRO A 55 16.42 -18.21 1.16
CA PRO A 55 16.67 -16.77 1.18
C PRO A 55 16.26 -16.09 -0.12
N ALA A 56 15.71 -14.89 -0.02
CA ALA A 56 15.30 -14.10 -1.19
C ALA A 56 16.52 -13.60 -1.98
N ASP A 57 16.56 -13.87 -3.28
CA ASP A 57 17.59 -13.32 -4.18
C ASP A 57 16.97 -12.19 -5.03
N ILE A 58 17.11 -10.97 -4.55
CA ILE A 58 16.44 -9.78 -5.07
C ILE A 58 17.22 -9.15 -6.24
N ASP A 59 16.52 -8.82 -7.30
CA ASP A 59 16.97 -7.89 -8.34
C ASP A 59 16.81 -6.46 -7.78
N TRP A 60 17.88 -5.95 -7.20
CA TRP A 60 17.86 -4.62 -6.58
C TRP A 60 17.67 -3.51 -7.62
N ASP A 61 18.20 -3.64 -8.82
CA ASP A 61 18.06 -2.63 -9.86
C ASP A 61 16.59 -2.50 -10.28
N ALA A 62 15.92 -3.60 -10.60
CA ALA A 62 14.50 -3.59 -10.94
C ALA A 62 13.62 -3.18 -9.74
N THR A 63 13.93 -3.66 -8.54
CA THR A 63 13.21 -3.32 -7.31
C THR A 63 13.27 -1.82 -7.02
N LEU A 64 14.43 -1.21 -7.09
CA LEU A 64 14.61 0.22 -6.82
C LEU A 64 14.15 1.11 -7.98
N ALA A 65 14.29 0.65 -9.24
CA ALA A 65 13.73 1.35 -10.39
C ALA A 65 12.22 1.52 -10.29
N PHE A 66 11.50 0.51 -9.77
CA PHE A 66 10.07 0.62 -9.52
C PHE A 66 9.74 1.71 -8.49
N ARG A 67 10.53 1.86 -7.39
CA ARG A 67 10.36 2.94 -6.40
C ARG A 67 10.57 4.31 -7.05
N ARG A 68 11.62 4.48 -7.86
CA ARG A 68 11.88 5.71 -8.61
C ARG A 68 10.71 6.04 -9.56
N ASN A 69 10.14 5.02 -10.23
CA ASN A 69 8.95 5.21 -11.04
C ASN A 69 7.78 5.77 -10.23
N VAL A 70 7.49 5.21 -9.05
CA VAL A 70 6.42 5.70 -8.16
C VAL A 70 6.66 7.18 -7.78
N TYR A 71 7.88 7.53 -7.37
CA TYR A 71 8.24 8.92 -7.05
C TYR A 71 8.08 9.85 -8.26
N SER A 72 8.45 9.40 -9.47
CA SER A 72 8.29 10.21 -10.68
C SER A 72 6.82 10.57 -10.98
N TRP A 73 5.88 9.84 -10.42
CA TRP A 73 4.44 10.11 -10.49
C TRP A 73 3.92 10.90 -9.28
N GLY A 74 4.80 11.39 -8.41
CA GLY A 74 4.44 12.22 -7.25
C GLY A 74 3.82 11.46 -6.07
N LEU A 75 3.77 10.14 -6.12
CA LEU A 75 3.33 9.32 -5.00
C LEU A 75 4.49 9.00 -4.05
N GLY A 76 4.19 8.78 -2.78
CA GLY A 76 5.11 8.17 -1.83
C GLY A 76 5.18 6.66 -1.98
N VAL A 77 6.18 6.04 -1.39
CA VAL A 77 6.33 4.57 -1.36
C VAL A 77 6.08 4.05 0.05
N ALA A 78 5.18 3.07 0.17
CA ALA A 78 5.06 2.25 1.38
C ALA A 78 5.84 0.95 1.15
N ASP A 79 6.96 0.81 1.84
CA ASP A 79 7.92 -0.26 1.58
C ASP A 79 8.00 -1.28 2.71
N ALA A 80 8.59 -2.42 2.38
CA ALA A 80 8.80 -3.52 3.31
C ALA A 80 7.54 -3.87 4.12
N MET A 81 6.39 -3.83 3.46
CA MET A 81 5.09 -4.20 4.02
C MET A 81 4.62 -5.53 3.45
N ASP A 82 3.34 -5.83 3.60
CA ASP A 82 2.71 -7.04 3.13
C ASP A 82 2.87 -7.24 1.61
N THR A 83 2.76 -6.18 0.80
CA THR A 83 2.97 -6.23 -0.65
C THR A 83 4.39 -6.68 -1.03
N ALA A 84 5.39 -6.37 -0.22
CA ALA A 84 6.77 -6.83 -0.39
C ALA A 84 7.00 -8.27 0.09
N GLN A 85 5.94 -9.04 0.30
CA GLN A 85 5.98 -10.44 0.72
C GLN A 85 6.50 -10.69 2.16
N ARG A 86 6.43 -9.71 3.06
CA ARG A 86 6.63 -9.99 4.49
C ARG A 86 5.63 -11.05 4.97
N ASN A 87 6.09 -11.97 5.81
CA ASN A 87 5.35 -13.19 6.21
C ASN A 87 5.02 -14.15 5.04
N MET A 88 5.54 -13.91 3.82
CA MET A 88 5.29 -14.72 2.62
C MET A 88 6.55 -14.97 1.78
N GLY A 89 7.71 -15.09 2.40
CA GLY A 89 8.95 -15.47 1.75
C GLY A 89 10.05 -14.42 1.75
N LEU A 90 9.76 -13.13 1.94
CA LEU A 90 10.81 -12.15 2.16
C LEU A 90 11.40 -12.32 3.55
N ASP A 91 12.66 -12.74 3.62
CA ASP A 91 13.36 -12.99 4.88
C ASP A 91 13.79 -11.68 5.58
N ALA A 92 14.19 -11.80 6.86
CA ALA A 92 14.55 -10.65 7.68
C ALA A 92 15.78 -9.87 7.15
N ALA A 93 16.76 -10.57 6.56
CA ALA A 93 17.95 -9.93 6.02
C ALA A 93 17.60 -9.10 4.77
N ALA A 94 16.85 -9.69 3.83
CA ALA A 94 16.36 -8.99 2.65
C ALA A 94 15.41 -7.83 3.01
N THR A 95 14.59 -7.99 4.05
CA THR A 95 13.72 -6.92 4.57
C THR A 95 14.54 -5.72 5.06
N ARG A 96 15.58 -5.96 5.87
CA ARG A 96 16.46 -4.86 6.37
C ARG A 96 17.20 -4.17 5.22
N GLU A 97 17.72 -4.93 4.26
CA GLU A 97 18.38 -4.37 3.09
C GLU A 97 17.41 -3.56 2.22
N LEU A 98 16.17 -4.05 2.01
CA LEU A 98 15.14 -3.33 1.29
C LEU A 98 14.82 -1.97 1.94
N ILE A 99 14.64 -1.93 3.26
CA ILE A 99 14.38 -0.70 4.01
C ILE A 99 15.52 0.30 3.81
N ALA A 100 16.78 -0.13 3.99
CA ALA A 100 17.93 0.75 3.86
C ALA A 100 18.08 1.33 2.45
N ARG A 101 17.98 0.48 1.41
CA ARG A 101 18.10 0.91 0.00
C ARG A 101 16.93 1.78 -0.45
N SER A 102 15.71 1.46 -0.02
CA SER A 102 14.53 2.27 -0.37
C SER A 102 14.55 3.64 0.31
N ALA A 103 15.05 3.73 1.55
CA ALA A 103 15.24 5.00 2.22
C ALA A 103 16.32 5.86 1.54
N GLU A 104 17.38 5.24 1.00
CA GLU A 104 18.40 5.92 0.20
C GLU A 104 17.79 6.48 -1.09
N VAL A 105 17.05 5.66 -1.84
CA VAL A 105 16.35 6.11 -3.06
C VAL A 105 15.37 7.24 -2.77
N ALA A 106 14.62 7.16 -1.66
CA ALA A 106 13.71 8.23 -1.27
C ALA A 106 14.44 9.56 -1.07
N ARG A 107 15.62 9.55 -0.42
CA ARG A 107 16.44 10.76 -0.25
C ARG A 107 16.98 11.29 -1.58
N GLU A 108 17.44 10.41 -2.48
CA GLU A 108 17.93 10.78 -3.80
C GLU A 108 16.84 11.44 -4.66
N GLU A 109 15.63 10.88 -4.65
CA GLU A 109 14.50 11.37 -5.45
C GLU A 109 13.73 12.51 -4.76
N GLY A 110 14.07 12.86 -3.51
CA GLY A 110 13.29 13.80 -2.69
C GLY A 110 11.87 13.29 -2.40
N GLY A 111 11.69 11.98 -2.44
CA GLY A 111 10.42 11.28 -2.22
C GLY A 111 10.16 10.99 -0.75
N SER A 112 8.93 10.57 -0.46
CA SER A 112 8.48 10.16 0.86
C SER A 112 8.39 8.63 0.95
N VAL A 113 9.02 8.04 1.97
CA VAL A 113 8.96 6.60 2.22
C VAL A 113 8.47 6.30 3.63
N VAL A 114 7.49 5.41 3.72
CA VAL A 114 7.06 4.79 4.98
C VAL A 114 7.33 3.29 4.92
N VAL A 115 7.71 2.67 6.04
CA VAL A 115 8.10 1.26 6.05
C VAL A 115 7.42 0.50 7.17
N GLY A 116 7.14 -0.78 6.90
CA GLY A 116 6.54 -1.67 7.87
C GLY A 116 7.47 -1.98 9.04
N VAL A 117 6.99 -1.75 10.25
CA VAL A 117 7.59 -2.20 11.52
C VAL A 117 6.77 -3.36 12.04
N ASN A 118 7.37 -4.53 12.21
CA ASN A 118 6.70 -5.76 12.61
C ASN A 118 7.58 -6.57 13.57
N THR A 119 7.16 -7.76 13.93
CA THR A 119 7.89 -8.70 14.80
C THR A 119 8.35 -9.96 14.06
N ASP A 120 8.16 -10.01 12.75
CA ASP A 120 8.32 -11.17 11.87
C ASP A 120 9.78 -11.63 11.64
N HIS A 121 10.75 -10.87 12.15
CA HIS A 121 12.17 -11.31 12.20
C HIS A 121 12.45 -12.29 13.33
N ILE A 122 11.52 -12.47 14.27
CA ILE A 122 11.61 -13.45 15.33
C ILE A 122 11.08 -14.78 14.81
N ALA A 123 11.90 -15.82 14.86
CA ALA A 123 11.56 -17.15 14.33
C ALA A 123 10.64 -17.97 15.26
N GLU A 124 10.72 -17.71 16.57
CA GLU A 124 9.90 -18.40 17.56
C GLU A 124 8.43 -18.00 17.39
N THR A 125 7.56 -19.00 17.25
CA THR A 125 6.11 -18.76 17.03
C THR A 125 5.41 -18.15 18.24
N HIS A 126 5.83 -18.51 19.45
CA HIS A 126 5.25 -18.03 20.72
C HIS A 126 6.31 -17.32 21.54
N ILE A 127 6.09 -16.03 21.78
CA ILE A 127 6.97 -15.18 22.58
C ILE A 127 6.12 -14.41 23.60
N SER A 128 6.75 -13.86 24.64
CA SER A 128 6.04 -13.04 25.65
C SER A 128 5.70 -11.65 25.12
N LEU A 129 4.77 -10.94 25.79
CA LEU A 129 4.47 -9.53 25.47
C LEU A 129 5.72 -8.64 25.53
N ASP A 130 6.65 -8.87 26.48
CA ASP A 130 7.89 -8.11 26.57
C ASP A 130 8.82 -8.36 25.38
N GLN A 131 8.85 -9.59 24.86
CA GLN A 131 9.58 -9.92 23.64
C GLN A 131 8.92 -9.31 22.39
N VAL A 132 7.58 -9.25 22.33
CA VAL A 132 6.86 -8.53 21.27
C VAL A 132 7.24 -7.05 21.29
N ILE A 133 7.25 -6.40 22.46
CA ILE A 133 7.65 -4.99 22.63
C ILE A 133 9.10 -4.79 22.18
N ALA A 134 10.01 -5.69 22.58
CA ALA A 134 11.42 -5.62 22.20
C ALA A 134 11.58 -5.75 20.66
N ALA A 135 10.91 -6.72 20.04
CA ALA A 135 10.97 -6.94 18.60
C ALA A 135 10.44 -5.74 17.79
N TYR A 136 9.29 -5.20 18.16
CA TYR A 136 8.78 -3.96 17.55
C TYR A 136 9.76 -2.79 17.72
N THR A 137 10.32 -2.63 18.92
CA THR A 137 11.25 -1.52 19.24
C THR A 137 12.53 -1.62 18.40
N GLU A 138 13.06 -2.82 18.20
CA GLU A 138 14.24 -3.03 17.35
C GLU A 138 13.98 -2.56 15.91
N GLN A 139 12.88 -2.99 15.31
CA GLN A 139 12.54 -2.59 13.95
C GLN A 139 12.15 -1.11 13.84
N LEU A 140 11.49 -0.55 14.87
CA LEU A 140 11.15 0.86 14.94
C LEU A 140 12.41 1.73 14.89
N HIS A 141 13.37 1.47 15.77
CA HIS A 141 14.62 2.25 15.80
C HIS A 141 15.41 2.08 14.51
N PHE A 142 15.49 0.86 13.96
CA PHE A 142 16.14 0.65 12.67
C PHE A 142 15.48 1.48 11.55
N THR A 143 14.15 1.55 11.52
CA THR A 143 13.38 2.35 10.55
C THR A 143 13.68 3.84 10.70
N GLU A 144 13.67 4.35 11.93
CA GLU A 144 13.96 5.74 12.24
C GLU A 144 15.41 6.10 11.89
N ASP A 145 16.37 5.21 12.15
CA ASP A 145 17.79 5.37 11.79
C ASP A 145 18.00 5.47 10.26
N GLN A 146 17.14 4.84 9.47
CA GLN A 146 17.16 5.00 8.00
C GLN A 146 16.50 6.31 7.55
N GLY A 147 15.81 7.04 8.42
CA GLY A 147 15.07 8.25 8.09
C GLY A 147 13.74 7.97 7.36
N ALA A 148 13.17 6.77 7.53
CA ALA A 148 11.87 6.39 6.99
C ALA A 148 10.76 6.55 8.02
N GLY A 149 9.53 6.85 7.57
CA GLY A 149 8.36 6.93 8.44
C GLY A 149 7.90 5.53 8.88
N PRO A 150 7.70 5.26 10.19
CA PRO A 150 7.32 3.94 10.65
C PRO A 150 5.81 3.68 10.50
N VAL A 151 5.47 2.48 9.99
CA VAL A 151 4.11 1.93 9.99
C VAL A 151 4.10 0.70 10.89
N LEU A 152 3.51 0.80 12.08
CA LEU A 152 3.38 -0.34 12.99
C LEU A 152 2.34 -1.31 12.44
N MET A 153 2.82 -2.40 11.84
CA MET A 153 1.97 -3.44 11.27
C MET A 153 1.38 -4.33 12.36
N ALA A 154 0.18 -4.86 12.14
CA ALA A 154 -0.37 -5.89 13.01
C ALA A 154 0.58 -7.10 13.11
N SER A 155 0.85 -7.56 14.34
CA SER A 155 1.80 -8.65 14.64
C SER A 155 1.06 -9.94 14.89
N ARG A 156 1.47 -11.01 14.20
CA ARG A 156 1.03 -12.39 14.49
C ARG A 156 1.42 -12.82 15.90
N HIS A 157 2.60 -12.42 16.39
CA HIS A 157 3.03 -12.74 17.76
C HIS A 157 2.12 -12.08 18.80
N LEU A 158 1.77 -10.79 18.60
CA LEU A 158 0.84 -10.10 19.49
C LEU A 158 -0.54 -10.74 19.46
N SER A 159 -1.06 -11.07 18.27
CA SER A 159 -2.35 -11.75 18.11
C SER A 159 -2.40 -13.08 18.88
N ARG A 160 -1.29 -13.83 18.89
CA ARG A 160 -1.21 -15.14 19.58
C ARG A 160 -1.05 -15.06 21.08
N VAL A 161 -0.39 -14.01 21.61
CA VAL A 161 -0.03 -13.91 23.03
C VAL A 161 -0.96 -12.99 23.82
N ALA A 162 -1.64 -12.05 23.16
CA ALA A 162 -2.59 -11.16 23.84
C ALA A 162 -3.81 -11.94 24.34
N THR A 163 -4.24 -11.63 25.57
CA THR A 163 -5.41 -12.22 26.22
C THR A 163 -6.62 -11.29 26.20
N GLY A 164 -6.47 -10.06 25.74
CA GLY A 164 -7.53 -9.07 25.59
C GLY A 164 -7.02 -7.65 25.37
N ALA A 165 -7.91 -6.69 25.33
CA ALA A 165 -7.66 -5.28 25.03
C ALA A 165 -6.51 -4.65 25.83
N ALA A 166 -6.37 -5.02 27.11
CA ALA A 166 -5.33 -4.48 27.98
C ALA A 166 -3.90 -4.80 27.50
N ASP A 167 -3.70 -5.99 26.91
CA ASP A 167 -2.40 -6.40 26.38
C ASP A 167 -2.03 -5.59 25.13
N TYR A 168 -3.00 -5.38 24.22
CA TYR A 168 -2.80 -4.50 23.05
C TYR A 168 -2.43 -3.08 23.48
N ARG A 169 -3.21 -2.48 24.39
CA ARG A 169 -2.93 -1.11 24.89
C ARG A 169 -1.56 -1.03 25.55
N ARG A 170 -1.16 -2.05 26.33
CA ARG A 170 0.19 -2.11 26.93
C ARG A 170 1.28 -2.11 25.88
N VAL A 171 1.20 -3.04 24.91
CA VAL A 171 2.23 -3.18 23.87
C VAL A 171 2.36 -1.90 23.04
N TYR A 172 1.25 -1.37 22.54
CA TYR A 172 1.27 -0.14 21.75
C TYR A 172 1.80 1.05 22.56
N ARG A 173 1.37 1.24 23.81
CA ARG A 173 1.88 2.31 24.67
C ARG A 173 3.40 2.22 24.86
N GLU A 174 3.92 1.03 25.16
CA GLU A 174 5.35 0.81 25.37
C GLU A 174 6.17 1.04 24.09
N VAL A 175 5.68 0.61 22.94
CA VAL A 175 6.34 0.83 21.65
C VAL A 175 6.27 2.30 21.25
N LEU A 176 5.09 2.92 21.32
CA LEU A 176 4.88 4.33 20.94
C LEU A 176 5.68 5.28 21.84
N SER A 177 5.87 4.94 23.13
CA SER A 177 6.71 5.75 24.03
C SER A 177 8.16 5.86 23.56
N ARG A 178 8.67 4.87 22.82
CA ARG A 178 10.04 4.80 22.29
C ARG A 178 10.18 5.41 20.90
N ALA A 179 9.07 5.66 20.20
CA ALA A 179 9.09 6.31 18.90
C ALA A 179 9.61 7.76 19.01
N THR A 180 10.55 8.13 18.15
CA THR A 180 11.10 9.50 18.07
C THR A 180 10.32 10.38 17.10
N VAL A 181 9.59 9.77 16.17
CA VAL A 181 8.64 10.42 15.24
C VAL A 181 7.25 9.81 15.36
N PRO A 182 6.18 10.53 15.01
CA PRO A 182 4.84 9.95 14.98
C PRO A 182 4.74 8.80 13.97
N VAL A 183 3.99 7.75 14.32
CA VAL A 183 3.86 6.52 13.54
C VAL A 183 2.48 6.40 12.89
N VAL A 184 2.36 5.60 11.84
CA VAL A 184 1.07 5.13 11.33
C VAL A 184 0.77 3.76 11.95
N LEU A 185 -0.41 3.59 12.55
CA LEU A 185 -0.88 2.28 13.02
C LEU A 185 -1.54 1.54 11.86
N HIS A 186 -1.19 0.28 11.63
CA HIS A 186 -1.79 -0.51 10.56
C HIS A 186 -2.66 -1.63 11.10
N TRP A 187 -3.97 -1.50 10.93
CA TRP A 187 -4.94 -2.56 11.20
C TRP A 187 -5.16 -3.39 9.93
N LEU A 188 -4.58 -4.58 9.90
CA LEU A 188 -4.67 -5.53 8.81
C LEU A 188 -5.76 -6.57 9.11
N GLY A 189 -6.71 -6.74 8.19
CA GLY A 189 -7.81 -7.68 8.34
C GLY A 189 -7.44 -9.12 8.00
N THR A 190 -8.28 -10.06 8.44
CA THR A 190 -8.13 -11.51 8.27
C THR A 190 -8.15 -11.96 6.81
N ALA A 191 -8.70 -11.17 5.89
CA ALA A 191 -8.64 -11.43 4.45
C ALA A 191 -7.19 -11.40 3.93
N PHE A 192 -6.35 -10.55 4.51
CA PHE A 192 -4.92 -10.43 4.19
C PHE A 192 -4.04 -11.38 5.01
N ASP A 193 -4.42 -11.61 6.26
CA ASP A 193 -3.68 -12.51 7.15
C ASP A 193 -4.63 -13.18 8.15
N PRO A 194 -5.02 -14.44 7.92
CA PRO A 194 -5.95 -15.17 8.80
C PRO A 194 -5.47 -15.31 10.26
N GLU A 195 -4.15 -15.20 10.50
CA GLU A 195 -3.58 -15.30 11.85
C GLU A 195 -3.83 -14.06 12.72
N LEU A 196 -4.43 -13.02 12.15
CA LEU A 196 -4.81 -11.80 12.85
C LEU A 196 -6.28 -11.78 13.31
N ALA A 197 -6.94 -12.94 13.34
CA ALA A 197 -8.29 -13.04 13.90
C ALA A 197 -8.31 -12.54 15.35
N GLY A 198 -9.35 -11.77 15.72
CA GLY A 198 -9.49 -11.19 17.07
C GLY A 198 -8.49 -10.08 17.38
N TYR A 199 -7.84 -9.46 16.40
CA TYR A 199 -6.88 -8.37 16.63
C TYR A 199 -7.56 -7.20 17.36
N PHE A 200 -6.84 -6.56 18.27
CA PHE A 200 -7.35 -5.61 19.27
C PHE A 200 -8.29 -6.24 20.32
N GLY A 201 -8.36 -7.57 20.38
CA GLY A 201 -9.06 -8.30 21.45
C GLY A 201 -10.55 -8.53 21.22
N ALA A 202 -11.03 -8.36 19.98
CA ALA A 202 -12.42 -8.63 19.59
C ALA A 202 -12.52 -9.15 18.15
N ASP A 203 -13.57 -9.97 17.89
CA ASP A 203 -13.83 -10.50 16.55
C ASP A 203 -14.63 -9.53 15.68
N ASP A 204 -15.46 -8.68 16.30
CA ASP A 204 -16.17 -7.62 15.60
C ASP A 204 -15.34 -6.33 15.53
N TRP A 205 -15.44 -5.62 14.40
CA TRP A 205 -14.66 -4.42 14.18
C TRP A 205 -15.12 -3.25 15.06
N GLU A 206 -16.37 -3.21 15.47
CA GLU A 206 -16.93 -2.17 16.32
C GLU A 206 -16.21 -2.16 17.67
N THR A 207 -16.18 -3.31 18.36
CA THR A 207 -15.48 -3.47 19.64
C THR A 207 -13.96 -3.30 19.49
N ALA A 208 -13.36 -3.87 18.44
CA ALA A 208 -11.92 -3.74 18.18
C ALA A 208 -11.51 -2.29 17.92
N SER A 209 -12.35 -1.48 17.27
CA SER A 209 -12.10 -0.07 17.01
C SER A 209 -12.04 0.77 18.28
N GLU A 210 -12.79 0.44 19.31
CA GLU A 210 -12.70 1.12 20.62
C GLU A 210 -11.30 0.98 21.22
N VAL A 211 -10.68 -0.19 21.08
CA VAL A 211 -9.32 -0.42 21.59
C VAL A 211 -8.28 0.35 20.77
N LEU A 212 -8.43 0.37 19.43
CA LEU A 212 -7.57 1.18 18.56
C LEU A 212 -7.65 2.68 18.92
N LEU A 213 -8.86 3.21 19.09
CA LEU A 213 -9.06 4.62 19.43
C LEU A 213 -8.50 4.94 20.82
N GLN A 214 -8.68 4.05 21.82
CA GLN A 214 -8.05 4.19 23.14
C GLN A 214 -6.52 4.22 23.04
N VAL A 215 -5.91 3.37 22.18
CA VAL A 215 -4.45 3.40 21.95
C VAL A 215 -4.03 4.78 21.43
N ILE A 216 -4.79 5.39 20.53
CA ILE A 216 -4.47 6.72 19.98
C ILE A 216 -4.62 7.80 21.05
N GLU A 217 -5.73 7.80 21.78
CA GLU A 217 -6.04 8.78 22.84
C GLU A 217 -5.03 8.75 23.98
N GLU A 218 -4.57 7.56 24.38
CA GLU A 218 -3.57 7.36 25.44
C GLU A 218 -2.15 7.76 25.03
N ASN A 219 -1.89 7.98 23.74
CA ASN A 219 -0.57 8.28 23.18
C ASN A 219 -0.58 9.56 22.32
N PRO A 220 -0.97 10.72 22.89
CA PRO A 220 -1.13 11.96 22.14
C PRO A 220 0.21 12.37 21.48
N GLY A 221 0.12 12.79 20.21
CA GLY A 221 1.27 13.20 19.40
C GLY A 221 2.19 12.07 18.93
N LYS A 222 1.91 10.81 19.27
CA LYS A 222 2.69 9.64 18.84
C LYS A 222 2.14 8.93 17.60
N VAL A 223 0.90 9.23 17.22
CA VAL A 223 0.24 8.61 16.08
C VAL A 223 -0.05 9.68 15.02
N ALA A 224 0.55 9.51 13.83
CA ALA A 224 0.32 10.37 12.68
C ALA A 224 -0.91 9.96 11.87
N GLY A 225 -1.30 8.70 11.97
CA GLY A 225 -2.45 8.18 11.24
C GLY A 225 -2.73 6.71 11.50
N VAL A 226 -3.83 6.26 10.92
CA VAL A 226 -4.25 4.87 10.92
C VAL A 226 -4.38 4.40 9.47
N LYS A 227 -3.77 3.28 9.13
CA LYS A 227 -4.05 2.55 7.90
C LYS A 227 -5.05 1.44 8.22
N MET A 228 -6.21 1.45 7.58
CA MET A 228 -7.20 0.39 7.71
C MET A 228 -7.27 -0.48 6.46
N SER A 229 -7.10 -1.79 6.62
CA SER A 229 -7.14 -2.80 5.56
C SER A 229 -8.12 -3.92 5.94
N LEU A 230 -9.38 -3.56 6.21
CA LEU A 230 -10.44 -4.52 6.56
C LEU A 230 -11.31 -4.88 5.35
N LEU A 231 -11.18 -4.21 4.21
CA LEU A 231 -12.04 -4.31 3.03
C LEU A 231 -13.51 -4.04 3.38
N ASN A 232 -13.73 -3.08 4.26
CA ASN A 232 -15.04 -2.67 4.78
C ASN A 232 -15.07 -1.14 4.93
N ALA A 233 -15.70 -0.46 3.97
CA ALA A 233 -15.78 0.99 3.94
C ALA A 233 -16.51 1.58 5.17
N GLU A 234 -17.52 0.89 5.70
CA GLU A 234 -18.28 1.36 6.88
C GLU A 234 -17.38 1.47 8.10
N SER A 235 -16.54 0.44 8.36
CA SER A 235 -15.61 0.44 9.48
C SER A 235 -14.59 1.58 9.36
N GLU A 236 -14.06 1.83 8.15
CA GLU A 236 -13.10 2.91 7.92
C GLU A 236 -13.73 4.29 8.12
N ILE A 237 -14.92 4.52 7.56
CA ILE A 237 -15.66 5.78 7.72
C ILE A 237 -15.99 6.03 9.20
N SER A 238 -16.44 5.00 9.93
CA SER A 238 -16.76 5.10 11.35
C SER A 238 -15.53 5.48 12.19
N VAL A 239 -14.39 4.79 12.00
CA VAL A 239 -13.16 5.11 12.73
C VAL A 239 -12.62 6.48 12.32
N ARG A 240 -12.62 6.80 11.01
CA ARG A 240 -12.16 8.10 10.49
C ARG A 240 -12.87 9.28 11.15
N GLY A 241 -14.20 9.18 11.30
CA GLY A 241 -15.02 10.23 11.94
C GLY A 241 -14.74 10.43 13.43
N ARG A 242 -13.97 9.54 14.05
CA ARG A 242 -13.65 9.55 15.50
C ARG A 242 -12.16 9.80 15.78
N LEU A 243 -11.33 9.95 14.75
CA LEU A 243 -9.91 10.23 14.93
C LEU A 243 -9.71 11.62 15.54
N PRO A 244 -8.75 11.80 16.46
CA PRO A 244 -8.37 13.11 16.97
C PRO A 244 -7.83 14.01 15.85
N GLU A 245 -7.90 15.33 16.07
CA GLU A 245 -7.29 16.29 15.16
C GLU A 245 -5.79 16.00 14.94
N GLY A 246 -5.36 16.09 13.67
CA GLY A 246 -3.98 15.79 13.28
C GLY A 246 -3.68 14.32 13.02
N VAL A 247 -4.58 13.39 13.35
CA VAL A 247 -4.44 11.96 13.04
C VAL A 247 -5.18 11.64 11.75
N ARG A 248 -4.45 11.18 10.72
CA ARG A 248 -5.00 10.90 9.39
C ARG A 248 -5.58 9.50 9.29
N MET A 249 -6.60 9.34 8.44
CA MET A 249 -6.99 8.01 7.95
C MET A 249 -6.32 7.75 6.61
N PHE A 250 -5.62 6.63 6.51
CA PHE A 250 -5.11 6.08 5.25
C PHE A 250 -5.95 4.88 4.86
N THR A 251 -6.68 4.98 3.76
CA THR A 251 -7.36 3.79 3.24
C THR A 251 -6.35 2.73 2.81
N GLY A 252 -6.55 1.53 3.28
CA GLY A 252 -5.94 0.30 2.83
C GLY A 252 -7.01 -0.66 2.30
N ASP A 253 -8.20 -0.12 2.00
CA ASP A 253 -9.33 -0.86 1.42
C ASP A 253 -9.22 -0.86 -0.10
N ASP A 254 -8.57 -1.89 -0.63
CA ASP A 254 -8.36 -2.08 -2.06
C ASP A 254 -9.68 -2.39 -2.84
N PHE A 255 -10.83 -2.45 -2.16
CA PHE A 255 -12.15 -2.66 -2.78
C PHE A 255 -12.98 -1.38 -2.95
N ASN A 256 -12.79 -0.40 -2.06
CA ASN A 256 -13.68 0.76 -1.95
C ASN A 256 -12.92 2.10 -1.96
N TYR A 257 -11.64 2.09 -2.30
CA TYR A 257 -10.74 3.25 -2.20
C TYR A 257 -11.21 4.47 -3.00
N VAL A 258 -11.92 4.27 -4.12
CA VAL A 258 -12.39 5.39 -4.95
C VAL A 258 -13.31 6.30 -4.15
N SER A 259 -14.31 5.74 -3.47
CA SER A 259 -15.23 6.51 -2.64
C SER A 259 -14.59 6.99 -1.33
N LEU A 260 -13.68 6.22 -0.74
CA LEU A 260 -13.02 6.56 0.52
C LEU A 260 -12.04 7.75 0.38
N ILE A 261 -11.37 7.86 -0.76
CA ILE A 261 -10.45 8.97 -1.09
C ILE A 261 -11.23 10.21 -1.55
N ALA A 262 -12.39 10.05 -2.19
CA ALA A 262 -13.23 11.18 -2.57
C ALA A 262 -13.75 11.90 -1.31
N ALA A 263 -13.80 13.24 -1.35
CA ALA A 263 -14.49 13.99 -0.29
C ALA A 263 -15.99 13.69 -0.34
N THR A 264 -16.60 13.42 0.83
CA THR A 264 -18.05 13.29 0.91
C THR A 264 -18.71 14.68 0.93
N PRO A 265 -19.71 14.94 0.07
CA PRO A 265 -20.34 16.28 -0.01
C PRO A 265 -20.94 16.79 1.31
N ASP A 266 -21.36 15.90 2.21
CA ASP A 266 -22.04 16.24 3.46
C ASP A 266 -21.10 16.59 4.63
N ASN A 267 -19.78 16.46 4.47
CA ASN A 267 -18.79 16.70 5.52
C ASN A 267 -17.72 17.75 5.12
N SER A 268 -17.95 18.54 4.07
CA SER A 268 -17.05 19.65 3.78
C SER A 268 -17.25 20.75 4.83
N PRO A 269 -16.25 21.10 5.67
CA PRO A 269 -16.30 22.33 6.43
C PRO A 269 -16.38 23.47 5.41
N SER A 270 -17.32 24.41 5.63
CA SER A 270 -17.40 25.65 4.86
C SER A 270 -16.02 26.30 4.85
N ALA A 271 -15.42 26.45 3.66
CA ALA A 271 -14.14 27.11 3.50
C ALA A 271 -14.19 28.49 4.18
N PRO A 272 -13.27 28.84 5.08
CA PRO A 272 -13.11 30.22 5.48
C PRO A 272 -12.57 31.01 4.29
N ASP A 273 -13.14 32.17 4.07
CA ASP A 273 -12.78 33.13 3.03
C ASP A 273 -11.25 33.30 2.92
N ALA A 274 -10.74 33.12 1.73
CA ALA A 274 -9.33 33.24 1.38
C ALA A 274 -8.88 34.71 1.27
N ALA A 275 -9.20 35.54 2.27
CA ALA A 275 -8.87 36.95 2.27
C ALA A 275 -8.28 37.44 3.59
N GLU A 276 -7.26 36.80 4.14
CA GLU A 276 -6.37 37.48 5.09
C GLU A 276 -5.22 36.53 5.52
N ARG A 277 -4.13 36.49 4.75
CA ARG A 277 -2.80 36.17 5.29
C ARG A 277 -1.72 36.73 4.34
N THR A 278 -1.47 38.00 4.47
CA THR A 278 -0.20 38.60 4.04
C THR A 278 0.80 38.60 5.19
N ALA A 279 1.97 38.08 4.88
CA ALA A 279 3.30 38.41 5.43
C ALA A 279 3.60 38.19 6.91
N SER A 280 4.45 37.20 7.19
CA SER A 280 5.69 37.48 7.96
C SER A 280 6.81 36.54 7.52
N SER A 281 7.93 37.14 7.24
CA SER A 281 9.18 36.59 6.76
C SER A 281 10.00 35.94 7.86
N GLY A 282 10.71 34.84 7.50
CA GLY A 282 12.08 34.58 7.99
C GLY A 282 12.22 33.64 9.16
N GLU A 283 12.63 32.41 8.85
CA GLU A 283 13.88 31.84 9.40
C GLU A 283 14.04 30.40 8.86
N GLN A 284 15.24 30.12 8.36
CA GLN A 284 15.62 28.81 7.85
C GLN A 284 15.80 27.83 9.01
N ALA A 285 14.99 26.77 9.01
CA ALA A 285 15.24 25.58 9.82
C ALA A 285 15.46 24.40 8.89
N VAL A 286 16.60 23.73 9.07
CA VAL A 286 16.89 22.44 8.42
C VAL A 286 15.93 21.41 9.00
N HIS A 287 14.84 21.13 8.30
CA HIS A 287 13.91 20.09 8.70
C HIS A 287 14.32 18.75 8.08
N SER A 288 14.44 17.73 8.93
CA SER A 288 14.70 16.36 8.53
C SER A 288 13.61 15.88 7.56
N THR A 289 14.01 15.09 6.58
CA THR A 289 13.14 14.48 5.55
C THR A 289 11.95 13.71 6.14
N THR A 290 12.07 13.24 7.36
CA THR A 290 11.05 12.47 8.09
C THR A 290 9.82 13.29 8.47
N SER A 291 9.98 14.59 8.80
CA SER A 291 8.86 15.48 9.11
C SER A 291 7.99 15.77 7.88
N ARG A 292 8.57 15.67 6.68
CA ARG A 292 7.86 15.90 5.42
C ARG A 292 7.03 14.69 4.97
N ALA A 293 7.39 13.48 5.44
CA ALA A 293 6.72 12.23 5.07
C ALA A 293 5.31 12.09 5.70
N LEU A 294 5.10 12.64 6.90
CA LEU A 294 3.87 12.42 7.67
C LEU A 294 3.12 13.71 8.04
N GLY A 295 3.70 14.90 7.79
CA GLY A 295 3.20 16.20 8.22
C GLY A 295 2.89 17.16 7.07
N GLY A 296 1.79 16.99 6.35
CA GLY A 296 1.18 18.05 5.57
C GLY A 296 0.08 18.71 6.42
N GLU A 297 0.06 20.05 6.53
CA GLU A 297 -1.07 20.76 7.11
C GLU A 297 -2.33 20.45 6.28
N GLY A 298 -3.23 19.63 6.84
CA GLY A 298 -4.42 19.13 6.16
C GLY A 298 -5.69 19.78 6.69
N GLU A 299 -6.41 20.45 5.83
CA GLU A 299 -7.78 20.86 6.07
C GLU A 299 -8.72 19.64 6.13
N GLY A 300 -9.59 19.56 7.13
CA GLY A 300 -10.74 18.66 7.16
C GLY A 300 -10.50 17.23 7.66
N VAL A 301 -10.23 17.07 8.95
CA VAL A 301 -10.35 15.77 9.63
C VAL A 301 -11.77 15.22 9.43
N GLY A 302 -11.91 14.05 8.79
CA GLY A 302 -13.17 13.31 8.69
C GLY A 302 -13.87 13.27 7.32
N ALA A 303 -13.52 14.15 6.36
CA ALA A 303 -14.23 14.19 5.07
C ALA A 303 -13.76 13.13 4.05
N TYR A 304 -12.52 12.68 4.11
CA TYR A 304 -11.91 11.73 3.18
C TYR A 304 -10.77 10.94 3.85
N SER A 305 -10.33 9.88 3.19
CA SER A 305 -9.11 9.18 3.57
C SER A 305 -7.97 9.54 2.61
N ASP A 306 -6.76 9.64 3.14
CA ASP A 306 -5.53 9.55 2.36
C ASP A 306 -5.36 8.11 1.85
N ALA A 307 -4.32 7.81 1.08
CA ALA A 307 -4.15 6.49 0.47
C ALA A 307 -2.84 5.83 0.90
N LEU A 308 -2.90 4.55 1.31
CA LEU A 308 -1.75 3.68 1.45
C LEU A 308 -2.14 2.29 0.93
N LEU A 309 -2.07 2.10 -0.39
CA LEU A 309 -2.72 1.02 -1.12
C LEU A 309 -1.74 0.14 -1.90
N GLY A 310 -1.98 -1.16 -1.85
CA GLY A 310 -1.36 -2.13 -2.75
C GLY A 310 -1.78 -1.92 -4.20
N ALA A 311 -3.06 -1.56 -4.43
CA ALA A 311 -3.59 -1.25 -5.75
C ALA A 311 -2.81 -0.12 -6.45
N PHE A 312 -2.38 0.92 -5.75
CA PHE A 312 -1.66 2.04 -6.34
C PHE A 312 -0.29 1.66 -6.92
N ALA A 313 0.34 0.60 -6.43
CA ALA A 313 1.53 0.03 -7.05
C ALA A 313 1.23 -0.60 -8.42
N ALA A 314 0.03 -1.15 -8.61
CA ALA A 314 -0.39 -1.74 -9.87
C ALA A 314 -0.84 -0.71 -10.92
N ILE A 315 -1.30 0.48 -10.48
CA ILE A 315 -1.93 1.51 -11.32
C ILE A 315 -1.32 2.91 -11.07
N THR A 316 -0.04 3.00 -10.77
CA THR A 316 0.63 4.26 -10.35
C THR A 316 0.30 5.48 -11.22
N PRO A 317 0.36 5.42 -12.58
CA PRO A 317 0.01 6.56 -13.43
C PRO A 317 -1.45 7.00 -13.31
N VAL A 318 -2.37 6.04 -13.22
CA VAL A 318 -3.81 6.30 -13.08
C VAL A 318 -4.11 6.96 -11.73
N ALA A 319 -3.53 6.42 -10.64
CA ALA A 319 -3.68 6.96 -9.30
C ALA A 319 -3.17 8.40 -9.20
N SER A 320 -1.98 8.66 -9.76
CA SER A 320 -1.42 10.02 -9.83
C SER A 320 -2.34 10.98 -10.59
N ALA A 321 -2.80 10.59 -11.78
CA ALA A 321 -3.67 11.44 -12.60
C ALA A 321 -5.02 11.74 -11.89
N ALA A 322 -5.56 10.78 -11.17
CA ALA A 322 -6.77 10.97 -10.37
C ALA A 322 -6.56 12.00 -9.24
N ILE A 323 -5.44 11.90 -8.50
CA ILE A 323 -5.14 12.88 -7.44
C ILE A 323 -4.84 14.26 -8.03
N GLN A 324 -4.17 14.35 -9.18
CA GLN A 324 -3.99 15.62 -9.91
C GLN A 324 -5.35 16.27 -10.26
N ALA A 325 -6.36 15.47 -10.61
CA ALA A 325 -7.71 15.99 -10.85
C ALA A 325 -8.34 16.59 -9.58
N LEU A 326 -8.15 15.94 -8.42
CA LEU A 326 -8.57 16.52 -7.12
C LEU A 326 -7.80 17.81 -6.81
N ASP A 327 -6.49 17.86 -7.09
CA ASP A 327 -5.67 19.07 -6.91
C ASP A 327 -6.16 20.24 -7.79
N ALA A 328 -6.73 19.91 -8.95
CA ALA A 328 -7.34 20.88 -9.87
C ALA A 328 -8.81 21.26 -9.48
N GLY A 329 -9.38 20.66 -8.44
CA GLY A 329 -10.76 20.86 -8.03
C GLY A 329 -11.79 20.19 -8.96
N ASP A 330 -11.42 19.13 -9.66
CA ASP A 330 -12.29 18.36 -10.58
C ASP A 330 -12.58 16.94 -10.06
N PRO A 331 -13.53 16.80 -9.10
CA PRO A 331 -13.89 15.49 -8.56
C PRO A 331 -14.58 14.59 -9.60
N GLU A 332 -15.17 15.14 -10.65
CA GLU A 332 -15.76 14.35 -11.73
C GLU A 332 -14.65 13.70 -12.58
N ALA A 333 -13.57 14.43 -12.89
CA ALA A 333 -12.40 13.85 -13.55
C ALA A 333 -11.76 12.76 -12.70
N TYR A 334 -11.63 13.00 -11.38
CA TYR A 334 -11.16 11.98 -10.45
C TYR A 334 -11.96 10.67 -10.57
N LEU A 335 -13.29 10.74 -10.53
CA LEU A 335 -14.15 9.57 -10.64
C LEU A 335 -14.06 8.90 -12.03
N ARG A 336 -13.95 9.69 -13.11
CA ARG A 336 -13.78 9.15 -14.46
C ARG A 336 -12.44 8.40 -14.63
N ILE A 337 -11.38 8.89 -13.98
CA ILE A 337 -10.03 8.31 -14.08
C ILE A 337 -9.91 7.09 -13.17
N LEU A 338 -10.23 7.22 -11.89
CA LEU A 338 -9.98 6.17 -10.90
C LEU A 338 -11.10 5.13 -10.82
N GLY A 339 -12.35 5.52 -11.03
CA GLY A 339 -13.51 4.62 -10.90
C GLY A 339 -13.38 3.29 -11.65
N PRO A 340 -12.98 3.29 -12.94
CA PRO A 340 -12.82 2.03 -13.69
C PRO A 340 -11.81 1.05 -13.09
N THR A 341 -10.88 1.52 -12.24
CA THR A 341 -9.83 0.67 -11.64
C THR A 341 -10.31 -0.15 -10.44
N GLU A 342 -11.46 0.16 -9.83
CA GLU A 342 -11.99 -0.66 -8.72
C GLU A 342 -12.29 -2.10 -9.14
N GLY A 343 -12.83 -2.30 -10.35
CA GLY A 343 -13.06 -3.64 -10.89
C GLY A 343 -11.77 -4.44 -11.04
N LEU A 344 -10.70 -3.78 -11.50
CA LEU A 344 -9.36 -4.37 -11.58
C LEU A 344 -8.82 -4.70 -10.18
N SER A 345 -8.92 -3.79 -9.25
CA SER A 345 -8.47 -4.00 -7.88
C SER A 345 -9.21 -5.15 -7.20
N ARG A 346 -10.55 -5.20 -7.30
CA ARG A 346 -11.34 -6.33 -6.79
C ARG A 346 -10.91 -7.67 -7.36
N GLN A 347 -10.48 -7.73 -8.62
CA GLN A 347 -9.94 -8.95 -9.22
C GLN A 347 -8.55 -9.28 -8.68
N VAL A 348 -7.64 -8.32 -8.58
CA VAL A 348 -6.29 -8.51 -8.01
C VAL A 348 -6.39 -9.02 -6.57
N PHE A 349 -7.26 -8.41 -5.78
CA PHE A 349 -7.46 -8.71 -4.36
C PHE A 349 -8.56 -9.76 -4.08
N ALA A 350 -9.10 -10.41 -5.12
CA ALA A 350 -10.09 -11.48 -4.94
C ALA A 350 -9.56 -12.58 -4.02
N ALA A 351 -10.49 -13.26 -3.33
CA ALA A 351 -10.14 -14.34 -2.40
C ALA A 351 -9.39 -15.49 -3.11
N PRO A 352 -8.41 -16.12 -2.45
CA PRO A 352 -7.85 -15.73 -1.15
C PRO A 352 -7.00 -14.47 -1.28
N THR A 353 -7.46 -13.39 -0.65
CA THR A 353 -6.88 -12.04 -0.76
C THR A 353 -5.40 -11.98 -0.37
N PHE A 354 -4.98 -12.84 0.53
CA PHE A 354 -3.59 -13.03 0.94
C PHE A 354 -2.58 -13.12 -0.26
N TYR A 355 -3.02 -13.61 -1.43
CA TYR A 355 -2.19 -13.75 -2.64
C TYR A 355 -2.31 -12.58 -3.64
N TYR A 356 -2.90 -11.46 -3.26
CA TYR A 356 -3.07 -10.29 -4.14
C TYR A 356 -1.76 -9.79 -4.78
N LYS A 357 -0.65 -9.93 -4.06
CA LYS A 357 0.69 -9.50 -4.51
C LYS A 357 1.12 -10.16 -5.82
N THR A 358 0.56 -11.35 -6.12
CA THR A 358 0.76 -12.00 -7.43
C THR A 358 0.17 -11.16 -8.57
N GLY A 359 -1.02 -10.59 -8.38
CA GLY A 359 -1.62 -9.70 -9.37
C GLY A 359 -0.86 -8.36 -9.51
N VAL A 360 -0.33 -7.81 -8.41
CA VAL A 360 0.51 -6.60 -8.44
C VAL A 360 1.79 -6.86 -9.23
N ALA A 361 2.52 -7.93 -8.94
CA ALA A 361 3.73 -8.30 -9.66
C ALA A 361 3.46 -8.63 -11.14
N PHE A 362 2.32 -9.26 -11.43
CA PHE A 362 1.89 -9.57 -12.78
C PHE A 362 1.65 -8.30 -13.61
N LEU A 363 0.91 -7.31 -13.08
CA LEU A 363 0.69 -6.03 -13.74
C LEU A 363 2.00 -5.23 -13.90
N SER A 364 2.86 -5.25 -12.89
CA SER A 364 4.19 -4.65 -12.98
C SER A 364 5.01 -5.25 -14.12
N TRP A 365 4.96 -6.56 -14.29
CA TRP A 365 5.61 -7.24 -15.40
C TRP A 365 4.96 -6.87 -16.75
N LEU A 366 3.63 -6.89 -16.88
CA LEU A 366 2.94 -6.51 -18.11
C LEU A 366 3.30 -5.09 -18.56
N ASN A 367 3.42 -4.17 -17.59
CA ASN A 367 3.74 -2.76 -17.83
C ASN A 367 5.25 -2.47 -18.00
N GLY A 368 6.10 -3.49 -18.00
CA GLY A 368 7.53 -3.33 -18.28
C GLY A 368 8.41 -2.92 -17.10
N HIS A 369 7.85 -2.85 -15.88
CA HIS A 369 8.61 -2.43 -14.69
C HIS A 369 9.50 -3.53 -14.09
N GLN A 370 9.38 -4.76 -14.59
CA GLN A 370 10.28 -5.86 -14.22
C GLN A 370 10.54 -6.78 -15.41
N PRO A 371 11.73 -7.44 -15.46
CA PRO A 371 12.12 -8.22 -16.63
C PRO A 371 11.35 -9.52 -16.80
N ALA A 372 10.96 -10.17 -15.72
CA ALA A 372 10.27 -11.46 -15.72
C ALA A 372 9.11 -11.48 -14.72
N PHE A 373 8.08 -12.30 -14.99
CA PHE A 373 7.03 -12.59 -14.01
C PHE A 373 7.52 -13.65 -13.03
N GLN A 374 8.27 -13.20 -12.03
CA GLN A 374 8.80 -14.00 -10.94
C GLN A 374 8.48 -13.34 -9.60
N MET A 375 8.37 -14.15 -8.54
CA MET A 375 8.17 -13.68 -7.17
C MET A 375 8.97 -14.55 -6.21
N VAL A 376 9.38 -13.98 -5.09
CA VAL A 376 10.09 -14.70 -4.03
C VAL A 376 9.28 -15.93 -3.60
N GLY A 377 9.96 -17.05 -3.38
CA GLY A 377 9.35 -18.30 -2.97
C GLY A 377 8.37 -18.90 -4.01
N GLY A 378 8.48 -18.53 -5.29
CA GLY A 378 7.64 -19.07 -6.35
C GLY A 378 6.18 -18.59 -6.32
N LEU A 379 5.88 -17.49 -5.59
CA LEU A 379 4.52 -17.03 -5.35
C LEU A 379 3.79 -16.56 -6.63
N HIS A 380 4.51 -16.33 -7.73
CA HIS A 380 3.92 -16.03 -9.04
C HIS A 380 2.95 -17.13 -9.55
N SER A 381 3.06 -18.36 -9.05
CA SER A 381 2.14 -19.46 -9.37
C SER A 381 0.87 -19.51 -8.52
N ALA A 382 0.66 -18.55 -7.60
CA ALA A 382 -0.44 -18.58 -6.64
C ALA A 382 -1.81 -18.18 -7.23
N ARG A 383 -1.87 -17.81 -8.51
CA ARG A 383 -3.11 -17.48 -9.22
C ARG A 383 -3.25 -18.30 -10.49
N SER A 384 -4.48 -18.70 -10.80
CA SER A 384 -4.78 -19.43 -12.02
C SER A 384 -4.67 -18.56 -13.26
N LEU A 385 -4.43 -19.17 -14.41
CA LEU A 385 -4.37 -18.47 -15.70
C LEU A 385 -5.68 -17.71 -16.03
N PRO A 386 -6.90 -18.25 -15.79
CA PRO A 386 -8.14 -17.47 -15.93
C PRO A 386 -8.22 -16.27 -15.00
N HIS A 387 -7.72 -16.37 -13.75
CA HIS A 387 -7.66 -15.25 -12.84
C HIS A 387 -6.77 -14.12 -13.39
N LEU A 388 -5.58 -14.47 -13.90
CA LEU A 388 -4.65 -13.52 -14.53
C LEU A 388 -5.23 -12.94 -15.82
N SER A 389 -5.94 -13.76 -16.63
CA SER A 389 -6.65 -13.30 -17.82
C SER A 389 -7.69 -12.22 -17.50
N ARG A 390 -8.45 -12.40 -16.42
CA ARG A 390 -9.42 -11.39 -15.98
C ARG A 390 -8.73 -10.10 -15.53
N ILE A 391 -7.54 -10.17 -14.90
CA ILE A 391 -6.72 -8.98 -14.59
C ILE A 391 -6.34 -8.25 -15.88
N VAL A 392 -5.87 -8.98 -16.92
CA VAL A 392 -5.51 -8.38 -18.22
C VAL A 392 -6.70 -7.69 -18.86
N GLU A 393 -7.86 -8.31 -18.86
CA GLU A 393 -9.11 -7.75 -19.40
C GLU A 393 -9.49 -6.44 -18.69
N LEU A 394 -9.49 -6.44 -17.36
CA LEU A 394 -9.85 -5.28 -16.56
C LEU A 394 -8.80 -4.16 -16.62
N ALA A 395 -7.51 -4.51 -16.71
CA ALA A 395 -6.44 -3.54 -16.90
C ALA A 395 -6.54 -2.86 -18.27
N ASN A 396 -6.90 -3.62 -19.32
CA ASN A 396 -7.19 -3.05 -20.65
C ASN A 396 -8.41 -2.12 -20.61
N ALA A 397 -9.50 -2.52 -19.95
CA ALA A 397 -10.73 -1.73 -19.86
C ALA A 397 -10.56 -0.45 -19.02
N SER A 398 -9.72 -0.48 -17.99
CA SER A 398 -9.45 0.67 -17.11
C SER A 398 -8.27 1.54 -17.57
N LEU A 399 -7.71 1.27 -18.76
CA LEU A 399 -6.53 1.96 -19.32
C LEU A 399 -5.28 1.91 -18.40
N ALA A 400 -5.18 0.85 -17.60
CA ALA A 400 -4.05 0.61 -16.67
C ALA A 400 -2.87 -0.14 -17.33
N LEU A 401 -2.98 -0.52 -18.62
CA LEU A 401 -1.86 -1.01 -19.40
C LEU A 401 -1.06 0.19 -19.94
N GLU A 402 0.11 0.44 -19.36
CA GLU A 402 0.98 1.57 -19.73
C GLU A 402 1.62 1.38 -21.12
N GLN A 403 1.89 0.12 -21.47
CA GLN A 403 2.48 -0.29 -22.75
C GLN A 403 1.64 -1.45 -23.33
N PRO A 404 0.47 -1.15 -23.95
CA PRO A 404 -0.49 -2.19 -24.36
C PRO A 404 0.10 -3.26 -25.29
N ASP A 405 0.92 -2.88 -26.27
CA ASP A 405 1.55 -3.86 -27.16
C ASP A 405 2.54 -4.79 -26.45
N LEU A 406 3.34 -4.27 -25.51
CA LEU A 406 4.21 -5.09 -24.66
C LEU A 406 3.39 -6.02 -23.75
N ALA A 407 2.34 -5.51 -23.14
CA ALA A 407 1.45 -6.29 -22.30
C ALA A 407 0.80 -7.44 -23.08
N ARG A 408 0.33 -7.16 -24.29
CA ARG A 408 -0.21 -8.19 -25.20
C ARG A 408 0.84 -9.24 -25.54
N GLU A 409 2.05 -8.83 -25.95
CA GLU A 409 3.12 -9.75 -26.30
C GLU A 409 3.47 -10.68 -25.14
N ARG A 410 3.65 -10.13 -23.94
CA ARG A 410 3.96 -10.88 -22.71
C ARG A 410 2.83 -11.83 -22.35
N TRP A 411 1.60 -11.34 -22.36
CA TRP A 411 0.44 -12.14 -22.03
C TRP A 411 0.22 -13.29 -23.04
N HIS A 412 0.29 -13.01 -24.35
CA HIS A 412 0.19 -14.05 -25.39
C HIS A 412 1.35 -15.07 -25.27
N GLY A 413 2.55 -14.62 -24.93
CA GLY A 413 3.67 -15.52 -24.63
C GLY A 413 3.36 -16.47 -23.48
N MET A 414 2.77 -15.96 -22.39
CA MET A 414 2.33 -16.77 -21.25
C MET A 414 1.23 -17.75 -21.63
N LEU A 415 0.24 -17.37 -22.43
CA LEU A 415 -0.80 -18.24 -22.93
C LEU A 415 -0.20 -19.42 -23.71
N ARG A 416 0.70 -19.14 -24.66
CA ARG A 416 1.39 -20.18 -25.48
C ARG A 416 2.21 -21.14 -24.61
N LEU A 417 2.94 -20.64 -23.61
CA LEU A 417 3.67 -21.48 -22.66
C LEU A 417 2.76 -22.45 -21.88
N ASN A 418 1.50 -22.10 -21.70
CA ASN A 418 0.49 -22.90 -21.01
C ASN A 418 -0.43 -23.68 -21.99
N GLY A 419 -0.05 -23.82 -23.27
CA GLY A 419 -0.77 -24.61 -24.25
C GLY A 419 -2.04 -23.98 -24.82
N VAL A 420 -2.20 -22.65 -24.67
CA VAL A 420 -3.30 -21.89 -25.24
C VAL A 420 -2.82 -21.15 -26.49
N ASP A 421 -3.51 -21.36 -27.64
CA ASP A 421 -3.19 -20.67 -28.88
C ASP A 421 -3.49 -19.16 -28.77
N ALA A 422 -2.46 -18.31 -28.99
CA ALA A 422 -2.56 -16.87 -28.85
C ALA A 422 -1.60 -16.11 -29.78
#